data_04df947676ed35d40e49f077dbfa109e
#
_entry.id   04df947676ed35d40e49f077dbfa109e
#
_cell.length_a   1.000
_cell.length_b   1.000
_cell.length_c   1.000
_cell.angle_alpha   90.00
_cell.angle_beta   90.00
_cell.angle_gamma   90.00
#
_symmetry.space_group_name_H-M   'P 1'
#
loop_
_entity.id
_entity.type
_entity.pdbx_description
1 polymer ?
#
loop_
_entity_poly.entity_id
_entity_poly.type
_entity_poly.pdbx_seq_one_letter_code
_entity_poly.pdbx_strand_id
1 'polypeptide(L)'
;KALRPHAEIPFDVHLMIAPVDPYVEAFVAAGADYVSVHPEAGAHLNRTLKLIRSKGAKAGVVFNPSTDPSVIQWMMDEIDLVLVMSINPGFGGQPFMHSQLRKIETLRRMIDAEGRDIPLEVDGGVTPETAKLCVAAGATALVAGTAVFRGGRDRYAANIAALKSLGVTRILGPC
;
A
#
# COMPACT_ATOMS: atom_id res chain seq x y z
N LYS A 1 -9.76 15.36 -1.46
CA LYS A 1 -9.94 16.82 -1.37
C LYS A 1 -10.81 17.20 -0.17
N ALA A 2 -12.02 16.66 -0.04
CA ALA A 2 -12.92 16.98 1.09
C ALA A 2 -12.34 16.64 2.48
N LEU A 3 -11.55 15.57 2.60
CA LEU A 3 -10.98 15.12 3.87
C LEU A 3 -9.70 15.87 4.27
N ARG A 4 -8.96 16.41 3.32
CA ARG A 4 -7.64 17.01 3.61
C ARG A 4 -7.67 18.10 4.68
N PRO A 5 -8.64 19.03 4.72
CA PRO A 5 -8.71 20.05 5.77
C PRO A 5 -8.99 19.50 7.18
N HIS A 6 -9.41 18.24 7.29
CA HIS A 6 -9.83 17.62 8.56
C HIS A 6 -8.82 16.57 9.08
N ALA A 7 -7.70 16.36 8.39
CA ALA A 7 -6.72 15.34 8.76
C ALA A 7 -5.30 15.83 8.53
N GLU A 8 -4.44 15.69 9.56
CA GLU A 8 -3.00 16.01 9.49
C GLU A 8 -2.15 14.79 9.11
N ILE A 9 -2.74 13.58 9.23
CA ILE A 9 -2.05 12.34 8.86
C ILE A 9 -1.80 12.27 7.35
N PRO A 10 -0.74 11.59 6.89
CA PRO A 10 -0.50 11.38 5.48
C PRO A 10 -1.66 10.64 4.80
N PHE A 11 -2.00 11.05 3.58
CA PHE A 11 -2.91 10.32 2.71
C PHE A 11 -2.12 9.47 1.74
N ASP A 12 -2.27 8.16 1.87
CA ASP A 12 -1.84 7.19 0.89
C ASP A 12 -2.99 6.90 -0.07
N VAL A 13 -2.74 7.10 -1.35
CA VAL A 13 -3.76 6.99 -2.40
C VAL A 13 -3.36 5.93 -3.40
N HIS A 14 -3.97 4.76 -3.29
CA HIS A 14 -3.81 3.68 -4.25
C HIS A 14 -4.75 3.89 -5.45
N LEU A 15 -4.18 4.05 -6.65
CA LEU A 15 -4.93 4.30 -7.88
C LEU A 15 -5.16 3.01 -8.67
N MET A 16 -6.40 2.53 -8.67
CA MET A 16 -6.87 1.42 -9.51
C MET A 16 -7.43 1.96 -10.83
N ILE A 17 -6.62 2.76 -11.56
CA ILE A 17 -7.01 3.47 -12.78
C ILE A 17 -6.01 3.13 -13.90
N ALA A 18 -6.51 2.87 -15.10
CA ALA A 18 -5.70 2.70 -16.30
C ALA A 18 -6.32 3.48 -17.48
N PRO A 19 -5.53 4.34 -18.19
CA PRO A 19 -4.16 4.75 -17.87
C PRO A 19 -4.08 5.67 -16.66
N VAL A 20 -3.00 5.58 -15.84
CA VAL A 20 -2.90 6.32 -14.57
C VAL A 20 -2.31 7.73 -14.72
N ASP A 21 -1.35 7.93 -15.61
CA ASP A 21 -0.58 9.19 -15.74
C ASP A 21 -1.46 10.46 -15.80
N PRO A 22 -2.59 10.50 -16.55
CA PRO A 22 -3.43 11.70 -16.65
C PRO A 22 -4.05 12.15 -15.32
N TYR A 23 -4.13 11.27 -14.33
CA TYR A 23 -4.82 11.54 -13.07
C TYR A 23 -3.89 11.91 -11.92
N VAL A 24 -2.58 11.60 -12.03
CA VAL A 24 -1.59 11.80 -10.97
C VAL A 24 -1.65 13.22 -10.40
N GLU A 25 -1.59 14.24 -11.25
CA GLU A 25 -1.57 15.63 -10.81
C GLU A 25 -2.82 16.02 -10.02
N ALA A 26 -4.00 15.56 -10.44
CA ALA A 26 -5.25 15.87 -9.76
C ALA A 26 -5.32 15.26 -8.36
N PHE A 27 -4.80 14.05 -8.15
CA PHE A 27 -4.76 13.41 -6.84
C PHE A 27 -3.74 14.07 -5.91
N VAL A 28 -2.56 14.42 -6.42
CA VAL A 28 -1.54 15.17 -5.65
C VAL A 28 -2.08 16.54 -5.24
N ALA A 29 -2.70 17.29 -6.17
CA ALA A 29 -3.33 18.58 -5.89
C ALA A 29 -4.52 18.47 -4.91
N ALA A 30 -5.15 17.30 -4.82
CA ALA A 30 -6.20 17.03 -3.84
C ALA A 30 -5.65 16.75 -2.43
N GLY A 31 -4.33 16.58 -2.28
CA GLY A 31 -3.63 16.42 -1.01
C GLY A 31 -3.13 15.01 -0.73
N ALA A 32 -2.88 14.19 -1.77
CA ALA A 32 -2.21 12.91 -1.61
C ALA A 32 -0.74 13.12 -1.23
N ASP A 33 -0.29 12.47 -0.16
CA ASP A 33 1.12 12.46 0.28
C ASP A 33 1.88 11.31 -0.38
N TYR A 34 1.20 10.17 -0.58
CA TYR A 34 1.67 9.03 -1.36
C TYR A 34 0.67 8.78 -2.50
N VAL A 35 1.19 8.41 -3.66
CA VAL A 35 0.39 7.89 -4.78
C VAL A 35 1.00 6.58 -5.21
N SER A 36 0.24 5.50 -5.09
CA SER A 36 0.67 4.16 -5.45
C SER A 36 -0.08 3.64 -6.68
N VAL A 37 0.67 3.03 -7.61
CA VAL A 37 0.19 2.65 -8.94
C VAL A 37 0.61 1.23 -9.29
N HIS A 38 -0.22 0.54 -10.07
CA HIS A 38 0.10 -0.77 -10.62
C HIS A 38 1.05 -0.67 -11.81
N PRO A 39 2.05 -1.57 -11.96
CA PRO A 39 2.86 -1.66 -13.17
C PRO A 39 2.03 -1.79 -14.44
N GLU A 40 0.88 -2.44 -14.35
CA GLU A 40 -0.04 -2.68 -15.46
C GLU A 40 -0.87 -1.45 -15.85
N ALA A 41 -0.86 -0.39 -15.04
CA ALA A 41 -1.66 0.83 -15.29
C ALA A 41 -1.09 1.75 -16.37
N GLY A 42 0.09 1.44 -16.89
CA GLY A 42 0.73 2.20 -17.96
C GLY A 42 1.93 1.47 -18.56
N ALA A 43 2.35 1.89 -19.76
CA ALA A 43 3.45 1.25 -20.47
C ALA A 43 4.85 1.49 -19.87
N HIS A 44 4.99 2.55 -19.03
CA HIS A 44 6.30 3.02 -18.56
C HIS A 44 6.27 3.35 -17.07
N LEU A 45 6.32 2.33 -16.21
CA LEU A 45 6.25 2.49 -14.74
C LEU A 45 7.28 3.51 -14.21
N ASN A 46 8.54 3.43 -14.63
CA ASN A 46 9.57 4.36 -14.18
C ASN A 46 9.20 5.82 -14.47
N ARG A 47 8.64 6.11 -15.65
CA ARG A 47 8.17 7.45 -16.01
C ARG A 47 7.03 7.90 -15.10
N THR A 48 6.10 7.01 -14.78
CA THR A 48 4.97 7.29 -13.88
C THR A 48 5.44 7.59 -12.47
N LEU A 49 6.41 6.84 -11.91
CA LEU A 49 6.99 7.11 -10.59
C LEU A 49 7.67 8.48 -10.55
N LYS A 50 8.47 8.81 -11.57
CA LYS A 50 9.08 10.14 -11.70
C LYS A 50 8.04 11.26 -11.83
N LEU A 51 6.95 11.03 -12.54
CA LEU A 51 5.83 11.98 -12.64
C LEU A 51 5.23 12.25 -11.27
N ILE A 52 4.92 11.21 -10.48
CA ILE A 52 4.39 11.35 -9.12
C ILE A 52 5.33 12.19 -8.26
N ARG A 53 6.62 11.86 -8.24
CA ARG A 53 7.63 12.57 -7.46
C ARG A 53 7.81 14.03 -7.92
N SER A 54 7.74 14.29 -9.22
CA SER A 54 7.84 15.66 -9.78
C SER A 54 6.67 16.57 -9.37
N LYS A 55 5.52 15.97 -8.99
CA LYS A 55 4.36 16.70 -8.47
C LYS A 55 4.40 16.89 -6.95
N GLY A 56 5.42 16.36 -6.26
CA GLY A 56 5.65 16.54 -4.83
C GLY A 56 5.09 15.44 -3.92
N ALA A 57 4.50 14.37 -4.49
CA ALA A 57 4.09 13.20 -3.72
C ALA A 57 5.17 12.12 -3.72
N LYS A 58 5.11 11.22 -2.75
CA LYS A 58 5.91 9.99 -2.69
C LYS A 58 5.31 8.93 -3.61
N ALA A 59 6.18 8.19 -4.33
CA ALA A 59 5.76 7.23 -5.33
C ALA A 59 5.72 5.81 -4.78
N GLY A 60 4.57 5.14 -4.93
CA GLY A 60 4.38 3.74 -4.55
C GLY A 60 4.17 2.81 -5.74
N VAL A 61 4.59 1.56 -5.59
CA VAL A 61 4.31 0.49 -6.56
C VAL A 61 3.42 -0.57 -5.93
N VAL A 62 2.35 -0.94 -6.65
CA VAL A 62 1.35 -1.91 -6.20
C VAL A 62 1.47 -3.21 -6.97
N PHE A 63 1.62 -4.30 -6.26
CA PHE A 63 1.73 -5.64 -6.84
C PHE A 63 0.39 -6.36 -6.82
N ASN A 64 -0.16 -6.64 -8.00
CA ASN A 64 -1.26 -7.60 -8.13
C ASN A 64 -0.81 -9.02 -7.70
N PRO A 65 -1.73 -9.92 -7.40
CA PRO A 65 -1.38 -11.31 -7.09
C PRO A 65 -0.52 -11.99 -8.15
N SER A 66 -0.67 -11.62 -9.44
CA SER A 66 0.08 -12.17 -10.56
C SER A 66 1.36 -11.39 -10.92
N THR A 67 1.59 -10.19 -10.38
CA THR A 67 2.74 -9.34 -10.72
C THR A 67 4.02 -9.89 -10.10
N ASP A 68 5.06 -10.07 -10.91
CA ASP A 68 6.36 -10.54 -10.44
C ASP A 68 7.14 -9.43 -9.70
N PRO A 69 7.76 -9.72 -8.55
CA PRO A 69 8.58 -8.75 -7.82
C PRO A 69 9.73 -8.14 -8.63
N SER A 70 10.27 -8.84 -9.61
CA SER A 70 11.42 -8.37 -10.40
C SER A 70 11.13 -7.12 -11.24
N VAL A 71 9.86 -6.75 -11.43
CA VAL A 71 9.50 -5.55 -12.21
C VAL A 71 10.07 -4.25 -11.63
N ILE A 72 10.44 -4.23 -10.34
CA ILE A 72 10.99 -3.03 -9.69
C ILE A 72 12.51 -3.06 -9.50
N GLN A 73 13.18 -4.16 -9.84
CA GLN A 73 14.61 -4.35 -9.52
C GLN A 73 15.54 -3.25 -10.07
N TRP A 74 15.15 -2.58 -11.16
CA TRP A 74 15.94 -1.53 -11.82
C TRP A 74 15.47 -0.11 -11.52
N MET A 75 14.55 0.07 -10.57
CA MET A 75 13.96 1.38 -10.25
C MET A 75 13.67 1.58 -8.77
N MET A 76 14.35 0.82 -7.91
CA MET A 76 14.19 0.90 -6.45
C MET A 76 14.45 2.30 -5.88
N ASP A 77 15.36 3.07 -6.51
CA ASP A 77 15.69 4.45 -6.16
C ASP A 77 14.52 5.43 -6.35
N GLU A 78 13.56 5.10 -7.21
CA GLU A 78 12.36 5.93 -7.45
C GLU A 78 11.16 5.53 -6.55
N ILE A 79 11.29 4.48 -5.73
CA ILE A 79 10.18 3.93 -4.96
C ILE A 79 10.26 4.41 -3.50
N ASP A 80 9.14 4.91 -2.99
CA ASP A 80 8.98 5.35 -1.61
C ASP A 80 7.99 4.49 -0.82
N LEU A 81 7.25 3.58 -1.48
CA LEU A 81 6.30 2.63 -0.90
C LEU A 81 6.17 1.40 -1.81
N VAL A 82 6.06 0.23 -1.21
CA VAL A 82 5.70 -1.02 -1.91
C VAL A 82 4.42 -1.55 -1.28
N LEU A 83 3.37 -1.74 -2.09
CA LEU A 83 2.09 -2.32 -1.67
C LEU A 83 1.87 -3.69 -2.32
N VAL A 84 1.56 -4.69 -1.53
CA VAL A 84 1.18 -6.04 -1.99
C VAL A 84 -0.31 -6.25 -1.82
N MET A 85 -1.00 -6.51 -2.93
CA MET A 85 -2.40 -6.94 -2.89
C MET A 85 -2.48 -8.41 -2.48
N SER A 86 -3.09 -8.68 -1.35
CA SER A 86 -3.36 -10.05 -0.87
C SER A 86 -4.76 -10.55 -1.21
N ILE A 87 -5.45 -9.82 -2.08
CA ILE A 87 -6.71 -10.15 -2.77
C ILE A 87 -6.62 -9.63 -4.20
N ASN A 88 -7.58 -9.95 -5.05
CA ASN A 88 -7.68 -9.25 -6.35
C ASN A 88 -8.18 -7.81 -6.12
N PRO A 89 -7.52 -6.79 -6.73
CA PRO A 89 -7.98 -5.41 -6.64
C PRO A 89 -9.41 -5.22 -7.14
N GLY A 90 -10.14 -4.25 -6.55
CA GLY A 90 -11.46 -3.86 -7.01
C GLY A 90 -12.52 -3.75 -5.92
N PHE A 91 -12.58 -4.67 -4.97
CA PHE A 91 -13.53 -4.60 -3.85
C PHE A 91 -13.04 -5.35 -2.61
N GLY A 92 -13.42 -4.87 -1.44
CA GLY A 92 -13.06 -5.47 -0.15
C GLY A 92 -13.86 -6.74 0.19
N GLY A 93 -13.49 -7.40 1.30
CA GLY A 93 -14.22 -8.56 1.83
C GLY A 93 -13.85 -9.91 1.18
N GLN A 94 -12.89 -9.94 0.27
CA GLN A 94 -12.35 -11.16 -0.32
C GLN A 94 -11.48 -11.93 0.70
N PRO A 95 -11.36 -13.28 0.57
CA PRO A 95 -10.49 -14.07 1.42
C PRO A 95 -9.01 -13.74 1.12
N PHE A 96 -8.20 -13.72 2.17
CA PHE A 96 -6.76 -13.50 2.09
C PHE A 96 -6.06 -14.60 1.27
N MET A 97 -5.20 -14.20 0.34
CA MET A 97 -4.39 -15.11 -0.48
C MET A 97 -3.06 -15.41 0.20
N HIS A 98 -2.95 -16.54 0.90
CA HIS A 98 -1.73 -16.97 1.59
C HIS A 98 -0.50 -17.11 0.68
N SER A 99 -0.69 -17.34 -0.62
CA SER A 99 0.39 -17.38 -1.60
C SER A 99 1.18 -16.07 -1.68
N GLN A 100 0.56 -14.93 -1.31
CA GLN A 100 1.20 -13.62 -1.34
C GLN A 100 2.23 -13.42 -0.22
N LEU A 101 2.23 -14.24 0.83
CA LEU A 101 3.25 -14.19 1.89
C LEU A 101 4.66 -14.34 1.33
N ARG A 102 4.87 -15.26 0.37
CA ARG A 102 6.17 -15.44 -0.31
C ARG A 102 6.59 -14.19 -1.10
N LYS A 103 5.63 -13.47 -1.68
CA LYS A 103 5.89 -12.22 -2.39
C LYS A 103 6.33 -11.13 -1.41
N ILE A 104 5.68 -11.02 -0.25
CA ILE A 104 6.04 -10.09 0.82
C ILE A 104 7.49 -10.37 1.27
N GLU A 105 7.85 -11.62 1.55
CA GLU A 105 9.21 -12.03 1.93
C GLU A 105 10.25 -11.66 0.85
N THR A 106 9.90 -11.84 -0.42
CA THR A 106 10.79 -11.51 -1.54
C THR A 106 11.01 -10.01 -1.65
N LEU A 107 9.93 -9.22 -1.60
CA LEU A 107 9.99 -7.76 -1.65
C LEU A 107 10.71 -7.19 -0.42
N ARG A 108 10.52 -7.77 0.78
CA ARG A 108 11.25 -7.37 1.98
C ARG A 108 12.77 -7.54 1.79
N ARG A 109 13.21 -8.68 1.26
CA ARG A 109 14.64 -8.90 0.96
C ARG A 109 15.18 -7.91 -0.07
N MET A 110 14.40 -7.56 -1.10
CA MET A 110 14.80 -6.57 -2.10
C MET A 110 14.96 -5.18 -1.45
N ILE A 111 14.00 -4.77 -0.62
CA ILE A 111 14.03 -3.48 0.09
C ILE A 111 15.23 -3.43 1.05
N ASP A 112 15.48 -4.50 1.81
CA ASP A 112 16.60 -4.58 2.76
C ASP A 112 17.95 -4.47 2.05
N ALA A 113 18.09 -5.07 0.86
CA ALA A 113 19.30 -4.99 0.04
C ALA A 113 19.62 -3.56 -0.42
N GLU A 114 18.60 -2.69 -0.59
CA GLU A 114 18.80 -1.28 -0.92
C GLU A 114 19.25 -0.42 0.26
N GLY A 115 19.13 -0.91 1.49
CA GLY A 115 19.48 -0.15 2.70
C GLY A 115 18.60 1.09 2.93
N ARG A 116 17.41 1.15 2.31
CA ARG A 116 16.46 2.26 2.41
C ARG A 116 15.26 1.87 3.28
N ASP A 117 14.73 2.83 4.02
CA ASP A 117 13.47 2.66 4.77
C ASP A 117 12.26 2.85 3.85
N ILE A 118 11.95 1.81 3.06
CA ILE A 118 10.76 1.76 2.20
C ILE A 118 9.69 0.94 2.92
N PRO A 119 8.52 1.53 3.25
CA PRO A 119 7.40 0.78 3.80
C PRO A 119 6.96 -0.34 2.86
N LEU A 120 6.79 -1.54 3.41
CA LEU A 120 6.17 -2.68 2.73
C LEU A 120 4.77 -2.87 3.29
N GLU A 121 3.80 -2.53 2.48
CA GLU A 121 2.40 -2.48 2.82
C GLU A 121 1.66 -3.69 2.27
N VAL A 122 0.59 -4.11 2.97
CA VAL A 122 -0.28 -5.21 2.51
C VAL A 122 -1.73 -4.76 2.59
N ASP A 123 -2.46 -4.93 1.49
CA ASP A 123 -3.89 -4.67 1.40
C ASP A 123 -4.66 -5.91 0.93
N GLY A 124 -5.72 -6.22 1.67
CA GLY A 124 -6.68 -7.26 1.33
C GLY A 124 -6.79 -8.39 2.36
N GLY A 125 -7.99 -8.61 2.87
CA GLY A 125 -8.28 -9.70 3.82
C GLY A 125 -7.51 -9.62 5.13
N VAL A 126 -7.09 -8.41 5.53
CA VAL A 126 -6.34 -8.19 6.77
C VAL A 126 -7.26 -8.35 7.98
N THR A 127 -6.94 -9.34 8.81
CA THR A 127 -7.54 -9.62 10.13
C THR A 127 -6.39 -9.70 11.15
N PRO A 128 -6.66 -9.75 12.46
CA PRO A 128 -5.59 -9.96 13.45
C PRO A 128 -4.75 -11.23 13.19
N GLU A 129 -5.35 -12.28 12.63
CA GLU A 129 -4.69 -13.54 12.32
C GLU A 129 -3.78 -13.40 11.09
N THR A 130 -4.31 -12.87 9.96
CA THR A 130 -3.54 -12.68 8.72
C THR A 130 -2.49 -11.58 8.86
N ALA A 131 -2.76 -10.54 9.67
CA ALA A 131 -1.80 -9.48 10.01
C ALA A 131 -0.51 -10.03 10.63
N LYS A 132 -0.61 -11.02 11.55
CA LYS A 132 0.56 -11.69 12.14
C LYS A 132 1.42 -12.36 11.07
N LEU A 133 0.79 -13.01 10.09
CA LEU A 133 1.49 -13.65 8.98
C LEU A 133 2.19 -12.63 8.08
N CYS A 134 1.52 -11.51 7.78
CA CYS A 134 2.08 -10.44 6.97
C CYS A 134 3.31 -9.81 7.67
N VAL A 135 3.20 -9.50 8.96
CA VAL A 135 4.32 -8.95 9.74
C VAL A 135 5.48 -9.93 9.82
N ALA A 136 5.21 -11.21 10.07
CA ALA A 136 6.24 -12.25 10.08
C ALA A 136 6.94 -12.39 8.72
N ALA A 137 6.23 -12.14 7.61
CA ALA A 137 6.78 -12.13 6.25
C ALA A 137 7.54 -10.83 5.92
N GLY A 138 7.51 -9.80 6.80
CA GLY A 138 8.27 -8.57 6.66
C GLY A 138 7.45 -7.33 6.30
N ALA A 139 6.12 -7.39 6.35
CA ALA A 139 5.28 -6.19 6.17
C ALA A 139 5.48 -5.21 7.33
N THR A 140 5.54 -3.92 7.01
CA THR A 140 5.68 -2.82 7.98
C THR A 140 4.44 -1.92 8.04
N ALA A 141 3.52 -2.07 7.08
CA ALA A 141 2.26 -1.35 7.03
C ALA A 141 1.11 -2.29 6.63
N LEU A 142 -0.10 -2.01 7.11
CA LEU A 142 -1.30 -2.79 6.82
C LEU A 142 -2.47 -1.86 6.48
N VAL A 143 -3.18 -2.17 5.42
CA VAL A 143 -4.48 -1.59 5.09
C VAL A 143 -5.58 -2.49 5.67
N ALA A 144 -6.37 -1.97 6.58
CA ALA A 144 -7.37 -2.74 7.31
C ALA A 144 -8.70 -1.99 7.36
N GLY A 145 -9.57 -2.24 6.39
CA GLY A 145 -10.92 -1.67 6.36
C GLY A 145 -11.86 -2.40 7.32
N THR A 146 -12.35 -3.56 6.90
CA THR A 146 -13.35 -4.34 7.65
C THR A 146 -12.92 -4.65 9.08
N ALA A 147 -11.64 -4.97 9.29
CA ALA A 147 -11.12 -5.30 10.62
C ALA A 147 -11.16 -4.10 11.57
N VAL A 148 -10.90 -2.88 11.08
CA VAL A 148 -10.95 -1.65 11.88
C VAL A 148 -12.39 -1.23 12.18
N PHE A 149 -13.26 -1.20 11.15
CA PHE A 149 -14.62 -0.66 11.28
C PHE A 149 -15.65 -1.67 11.82
N ARG A 150 -15.26 -2.90 12.07
CA ARG A 150 -16.14 -3.93 12.60
C ARG A 150 -16.62 -3.58 14.02
N GLY A 151 -17.91 -3.77 14.26
CA GLY A 151 -18.52 -3.62 15.58
C GLY A 151 -18.87 -2.17 15.99
N GLY A 152 -18.77 -1.23 15.02
CA GLY A 152 -19.20 0.15 15.22
C GLY A 152 -18.14 1.05 15.85
N ARG A 153 -18.49 2.31 15.97
CA ARG A 153 -17.57 3.42 16.30
C ARG A 153 -16.80 3.23 17.61
N ASP A 154 -17.46 2.66 18.63
CA ASP A 154 -16.89 2.44 19.96
C ASP A 154 -15.77 1.38 19.94
N ARG A 155 -15.69 0.57 18.88
CA ARG A 155 -14.67 -0.49 18.73
C ARG A 155 -13.45 -0.07 17.93
N TYR A 156 -13.50 1.04 17.19
CA TYR A 156 -12.42 1.43 16.26
C TYR A 156 -11.06 1.54 16.95
N ALA A 157 -10.98 2.25 18.08
CA ALA A 157 -9.73 2.42 18.81
C ALA A 157 -9.14 1.07 19.29
N ALA A 158 -9.98 0.19 19.82
CA ALA A 158 -9.56 -1.14 20.26
C ALA A 158 -9.10 -2.03 19.10
N ASN A 159 -9.81 -1.98 17.96
CA ASN A 159 -9.47 -2.74 16.76
C ASN A 159 -8.13 -2.26 16.19
N ILE A 160 -7.90 -0.94 16.11
CA ILE A 160 -6.62 -0.36 15.69
C ILE A 160 -5.50 -0.76 16.64
N ALA A 161 -5.71 -0.67 17.96
CA ALA A 161 -4.71 -1.03 18.95
C ALA A 161 -4.30 -2.51 18.84
N ALA A 162 -5.26 -3.41 18.61
CA ALA A 162 -5.01 -4.84 18.40
C ALA A 162 -4.11 -5.10 17.17
N LEU A 163 -4.30 -4.37 16.06
CA LEU A 163 -3.44 -4.48 14.89
C LEU A 163 -2.05 -3.86 15.13
N LYS A 164 -1.97 -2.70 15.78
CA LYS A 164 -0.70 -2.03 16.12
C LYS A 164 0.18 -2.87 17.04
N SER A 165 -0.41 -3.62 17.98
CA SER A 165 0.34 -4.48 18.89
C SER A 165 1.13 -5.60 18.22
N LEU A 166 0.89 -5.85 16.92
CA LEU A 166 1.60 -6.86 16.13
C LEU A 166 2.96 -6.38 15.59
N GLY A 167 3.36 -5.15 15.87
CA GLY A 167 4.65 -4.60 15.43
C GLY A 167 4.61 -3.86 14.11
N VAL A 168 3.43 -3.57 13.56
CA VAL A 168 3.32 -2.68 12.39
C VAL A 168 3.59 -1.24 12.79
N THR A 169 4.39 -0.55 12.00
CA THR A 169 4.73 0.85 12.22
C THR A 169 3.65 1.80 11.71
N ARG A 170 2.83 1.35 10.77
CA ARG A 170 1.75 2.14 10.15
C ARG A 170 0.50 1.28 9.94
N ILE A 171 -0.67 1.84 10.23
CA ILE A 171 -1.97 1.31 9.82
C ILE A 171 -2.62 2.41 9.00
N LEU A 172 -2.87 2.11 7.74
CA LEU A 172 -3.58 3.00 6.83
C LEU A 172 -5.04 2.56 6.80
N GLY A 173 -5.93 3.53 6.86
CA GLY A 173 -7.38 3.27 6.75
C GLY A 173 -7.75 2.82 5.34
N PRO A 174 -9.00 2.39 5.13
CA PRO A 174 -9.46 1.94 3.82
C PRO A 174 -9.38 3.05 2.78
N CYS A 175 -9.02 2.66 1.57
CA CYS A 175 -9.15 3.49 0.38
C CYS A 175 -10.63 3.83 0.11
#